data_bd2f8b758a030d1790622a7f36afb23b
#
_entry.id   bd2f8b758a030d1790622a7f36afb23b
#
_cell.length_a   1.000
_cell.length_b   1.000
_cell.length_c   1.000
_cell.angle_alpha   90.00
_cell.angle_beta   90.00
_cell.angle_gamma   90.00
#
_symmetry.space_group_name_H-M   'P 1'
#
loop_
_entity.id
_entity.type
_entity.pdbx_description
1 polymer ?
#
loop_
_entity_poly.entity_id
_entity_poly.type
_entity_poly.pdbx_seq_one_letter_code
_entity_poly.pdbx_strand_id
1 'polypeptide(L)'
;KAKKSKEDAKAAKEALEKEQEKAAQQELDLKKLSAENASLREELSARRQEQQQTYVPKPLELSEYQTRKLYIDSMLTEAGWVEGRDWINEVEIPGMPNKSEVGFADYVLYDDMHRPLAVIEAKRTCVDVSKGRQQAKLYADLLEKTYKRRPVVFLTNGFDTRIIDGQYPERKCSVI
;
A
#
# COMPACT_ATOMS: atom_id res chain seq x y z
N LYS A 1 40.40 -38.89 -37.41
CA LYS A 1 39.11 -38.12 -37.39
C LYS A 1 37.95 -38.94 -36.80
N ALA A 2 37.80 -40.23 -37.08
CA ALA A 2 36.70 -41.06 -36.60
C ALA A 2 36.66 -41.30 -35.05
N LYS A 3 37.82 -41.29 -34.39
CA LYS A 3 37.91 -41.53 -32.92
C LYS A 3 37.42 -40.32 -32.10
N LYS A 4 37.75 -39.09 -32.54
CA LYS A 4 37.30 -37.86 -31.92
C LYS A 4 35.78 -37.64 -32.04
N SER A 5 35.21 -38.01 -33.20
CA SER A 5 33.76 -37.95 -33.44
C SER A 5 32.94 -38.89 -32.54
N LYS A 6 33.49 -40.06 -32.16
CA LYS A 6 32.83 -41.00 -31.25
C LYS A 6 32.90 -40.54 -29.79
N GLU A 7 33.99 -39.87 -29.38
CA GLU A 7 34.11 -39.29 -28.03
C GLU A 7 33.18 -38.09 -27.84
N ASP A 8 33.10 -37.23 -28.85
CA ASP A 8 32.18 -36.08 -28.84
C ASP A 8 30.70 -36.53 -28.79
N ALA A 9 30.35 -37.58 -29.54
CA ALA A 9 28.99 -38.15 -29.50
C ALA A 9 28.65 -38.82 -28.16
N LYS A 10 29.61 -39.43 -27.48
CA LYS A 10 29.43 -40.03 -26.15
C LYS A 10 29.25 -38.94 -25.10
N ALA A 11 30.07 -37.90 -25.14
CA ALA A 11 29.94 -36.75 -24.22
C ALA A 11 28.60 -36.02 -24.38
N ALA A 12 28.13 -35.83 -25.61
CA ALA A 12 26.82 -35.24 -25.89
C ALA A 12 25.66 -36.10 -25.35
N LYS A 13 25.78 -37.42 -25.44
CA LYS A 13 24.75 -38.32 -24.89
C LYS A 13 24.71 -38.28 -23.37
N GLU A 14 25.85 -38.30 -22.70
CA GLU A 14 25.94 -38.19 -21.25
C GLU A 14 25.45 -36.83 -20.75
N ALA A 15 25.68 -35.75 -21.49
CA ALA A 15 25.13 -34.43 -21.17
C ALA A 15 23.60 -34.37 -21.28
N LEU A 16 23.05 -34.99 -22.34
CA LEU A 16 21.62 -35.09 -22.55
C LEU A 16 20.92 -35.91 -21.45
N GLU A 17 21.51 -37.05 -21.08
CA GLU A 17 20.99 -37.89 -19.99
C GLU A 17 20.95 -37.10 -18.66
N LYS A 18 22.00 -36.34 -18.32
CA LYS A 18 22.04 -35.49 -17.12
C LYS A 18 21.02 -34.35 -17.15
N GLU A 19 20.78 -33.80 -18.33
CA GLU A 19 19.77 -32.75 -18.50
C GLU A 19 18.36 -33.31 -18.35
N GLN A 20 18.10 -34.50 -18.88
CA GLN A 20 16.83 -35.21 -18.70
C GLN A 20 16.58 -35.58 -17.22
N GLU A 21 17.61 -36.08 -16.51
CA GLU A 21 17.51 -36.36 -15.08
C GLU A 21 17.19 -35.09 -14.25
N LYS A 22 17.84 -33.98 -14.58
CA LYS A 22 17.53 -32.67 -13.91
C LYS A 22 16.12 -32.21 -14.21
N ALA A 23 15.68 -32.31 -15.45
CA ALA A 23 14.32 -31.94 -15.84
C ALA A 23 13.26 -32.80 -15.12
N ALA A 24 13.48 -34.11 -15.03
CA ALA A 24 12.60 -35.01 -14.29
C ALA A 24 12.55 -34.70 -12.80
N GLN A 25 13.70 -34.35 -12.18
CA GLN A 25 13.76 -33.96 -10.79
C GLN A 25 13.01 -32.65 -10.58
N GLN A 26 13.19 -31.65 -11.44
CA GLN A 26 12.48 -30.36 -11.36
C GLN A 26 10.97 -30.54 -11.52
N GLU A 27 10.53 -31.42 -12.42
CA GLU A 27 9.10 -31.73 -12.57
C GLU A 27 8.50 -32.37 -11.31
N LEU A 28 9.26 -33.27 -10.66
CA LEU A 28 8.86 -33.88 -9.40
C LEU A 28 8.75 -32.84 -8.26
N ASP A 29 9.72 -31.93 -8.18
CA ASP A 29 9.73 -30.89 -7.17
C ASP A 29 8.60 -29.86 -7.40
N LEU A 30 8.31 -29.52 -8.66
CA LEU A 30 7.16 -28.69 -9.01
C LEU A 30 5.83 -29.35 -8.62
N LYS A 31 5.68 -30.66 -8.85
CA LYS A 31 4.48 -31.40 -8.42
C LYS A 31 4.32 -31.40 -6.90
N LYS A 32 5.42 -31.59 -6.14
CA LYS A 32 5.40 -31.51 -4.67
C LYS A 32 5.00 -30.12 -4.19
N LEU A 33 5.64 -29.07 -4.71
CA LEU A 33 5.32 -27.69 -4.37
C LEU A 33 3.88 -27.31 -4.72
N SER A 34 3.37 -27.79 -5.84
CA SER A 34 1.99 -27.57 -6.26
C SER A 34 1.00 -28.24 -5.30
N ALA A 35 1.28 -29.48 -4.88
CA ALA A 35 0.44 -30.19 -3.90
C ALA A 35 0.46 -29.51 -2.51
N GLU A 36 1.64 -29.07 -2.05
CA GLU A 36 1.79 -28.34 -0.79
C GLU A 36 1.05 -27.00 -0.83
N ASN A 37 1.17 -26.26 -1.93
CA ASN A 37 0.43 -25.01 -2.13
C ASN A 37 -1.11 -25.23 -2.13
N ALA A 38 -1.58 -26.31 -2.73
CA ALA A 38 -2.99 -26.66 -2.72
C ALA A 38 -3.48 -26.93 -1.28
N SER A 39 -2.74 -27.74 -0.52
CA SER A 39 -3.03 -28.04 0.88
C SER A 39 -3.03 -26.80 1.76
N LEU A 40 -2.03 -25.92 1.61
CA LEU A 40 -1.95 -24.67 2.37
C LEU A 40 -3.11 -23.72 2.04
N ARG A 41 -3.56 -23.67 0.78
CA ARG A 41 -4.73 -22.86 0.38
C ARG A 41 -6.03 -23.39 0.99
N GLU A 42 -6.19 -24.70 1.06
CA GLU A 42 -7.36 -25.32 1.71
C GLU A 42 -7.35 -25.05 3.21
N GLU A 43 -6.19 -25.17 3.87
CA GLU A 43 -6.04 -24.86 5.29
C GLU A 43 -6.34 -23.38 5.59
N LEU A 44 -5.80 -22.47 4.78
CA LEU A 44 -6.09 -21.04 4.89
C LEU A 44 -7.56 -20.72 4.66
N SER A 45 -8.20 -21.41 3.70
CA SER A 45 -9.63 -21.25 3.42
C SER A 45 -10.49 -21.73 4.60
N ALA A 46 -10.15 -22.90 5.17
CA ALA A 46 -10.82 -23.43 6.34
C ALA A 46 -10.69 -22.51 7.56
N ARG A 47 -9.49 -22.02 7.84
CA ARG A 47 -9.25 -21.05 8.94
C ARG A 47 -10.01 -19.74 8.74
N ARG A 48 -10.11 -19.24 7.50
CA ARG A 48 -10.90 -18.04 7.20
C ARG A 48 -12.38 -18.27 7.44
N GLN A 49 -12.92 -19.42 7.06
CA GLN A 49 -14.31 -19.76 7.30
C GLN A 49 -14.62 -19.90 8.80
N GLU A 50 -13.71 -20.55 9.55
CA GLU A 50 -13.83 -20.68 11.01
C GLU A 50 -13.76 -19.31 11.70
N GLN A 51 -12.85 -18.45 11.29
CA GLN A 51 -12.74 -17.08 11.80
C GLN A 51 -13.98 -16.24 11.45
N GLN A 52 -14.56 -16.39 10.28
CA GLN A 52 -15.79 -15.69 9.90
C GLN A 52 -16.98 -16.12 10.75
N GLN A 53 -17.07 -17.39 11.14
CA GLN A 53 -18.16 -17.91 11.99
C GLN A 53 -18.01 -17.51 13.46
N THR A 54 -16.78 -17.33 13.94
CA THR A 54 -16.47 -16.95 15.33
C THR A 54 -16.17 -15.46 15.49
N TYR A 55 -16.12 -14.70 14.40
CA TYR A 55 -15.75 -13.29 14.42
C TYR A 55 -16.88 -12.44 14.96
N VAL A 56 -16.79 -12.09 16.24
CA VAL A 56 -17.49 -10.94 16.81
C VAL A 56 -16.66 -9.71 16.44
N PRO A 57 -17.15 -8.80 15.60
CA PRO A 57 -16.40 -7.62 15.22
C PRO A 57 -16.14 -6.76 16.45
N LYS A 58 -14.96 -6.91 17.05
CA LYS A 58 -14.41 -5.87 17.93
C LYS A 58 -13.87 -4.77 17.02
N PRO A 59 -14.20 -3.50 17.28
CA PRO A 59 -13.57 -2.40 16.55
C PRO A 59 -12.05 -2.58 16.66
N LEU A 60 -11.38 -2.63 15.52
CA LEU A 60 -9.93 -2.72 15.48
C LEU A 60 -9.38 -1.37 15.91
N GLU A 61 -9.03 -1.21 17.19
CA GLU A 61 -8.47 0.02 17.76
C GLU A 61 -7.00 0.16 17.38
N LEU A 62 -6.73 0.45 16.11
CA LEU A 62 -5.40 0.82 15.67
C LEU A 62 -5.11 2.28 16.04
N SER A 63 -3.89 2.54 16.49
CA SER A 63 -3.39 3.90 16.66
C SER A 63 -3.37 4.66 15.32
N GLU A 64 -3.28 5.98 15.33
CA GLU A 64 -3.14 6.78 14.10
C GLU A 64 -1.90 6.34 13.30
N TYR A 65 -0.79 6.09 13.97
CA TYR A 65 0.43 5.58 13.34
C TYR A 65 0.20 4.24 12.62
N GLN A 66 -0.46 3.27 13.27
CA GLN A 66 -0.75 1.97 12.66
C GLN A 66 -1.75 2.10 11.51
N THR A 67 -2.74 2.99 11.62
CA THR A 67 -3.68 3.29 10.54
C THR A 67 -2.94 3.84 9.33
N ARG A 68 -2.01 4.76 9.53
CA ARG A 68 -1.17 5.31 8.45
C ARG A 68 -0.37 4.21 7.76
N LYS A 69 0.40 3.45 8.53
CA LYS A 69 1.31 2.42 7.98
C LYS A 69 0.58 1.27 7.29
N LEU A 70 -0.51 0.77 7.86
CA LEU A 70 -1.20 -0.41 7.33
C LEU A 70 -2.17 -0.09 6.19
N TYR A 71 -2.75 1.10 6.18
CA TYR A 71 -3.79 1.42 5.20
C TYR A 71 -3.34 2.51 4.23
N ILE A 72 -2.85 3.65 4.70
CA ILE A 72 -2.59 4.79 3.83
C ILE A 72 -1.32 4.57 3.01
N ASP A 73 -0.20 4.21 3.63
CA ASP A 73 1.05 3.95 2.91
C ASP A 73 0.88 2.84 1.87
N SER A 74 0.18 1.74 2.24
CA SER A 74 -0.10 0.64 1.33
C SER A 74 -0.96 1.09 0.14
N MET A 75 -2.04 1.83 0.40
CA MET A 75 -2.91 2.34 -0.67
C MET A 75 -2.18 3.28 -1.62
N LEU A 76 -1.34 4.18 -1.10
CA LEU A 76 -0.54 5.08 -1.93
C LEU A 76 0.46 4.31 -2.80
N THR A 77 1.14 3.34 -2.20
CA THR A 77 2.11 2.48 -2.92
C THR A 77 1.42 1.62 -3.99
N GLU A 78 0.29 1.01 -3.69
CA GLU A 78 -0.50 0.23 -4.65
C GLU A 78 -1.04 1.09 -5.81
N ALA A 79 -1.36 2.35 -5.54
CA ALA A 79 -1.74 3.32 -6.56
C ALA A 79 -0.55 3.84 -7.40
N GLY A 80 0.67 3.38 -7.13
CA GLY A 80 1.88 3.75 -7.87
C GLY A 80 2.57 5.01 -7.38
N TRP A 81 2.15 5.57 -6.23
CA TRP A 81 2.78 6.74 -5.64
C TRP A 81 4.03 6.33 -4.86
N VAL A 82 5.12 7.09 -5.00
CA VAL A 82 6.43 6.81 -4.42
C VAL A 82 6.69 7.71 -3.21
N GLU A 83 7.01 7.10 -2.06
CA GLU A 83 7.39 7.82 -0.85
C GLU A 83 8.65 8.68 -1.10
N GLY A 84 8.63 9.90 -0.58
CA GLY A 84 9.73 10.86 -0.71
C GLY A 84 9.77 11.61 -2.05
N ARG A 85 9.05 11.14 -3.08
CA ARG A 85 8.90 11.82 -4.37
C ARG A 85 7.49 12.40 -4.54
N ASP A 86 6.50 11.53 -4.49
CA ASP A 86 5.11 11.87 -4.78
C ASP A 86 4.31 12.17 -3.51
N TRP A 87 4.76 11.67 -2.37
CA TRP A 87 4.16 11.97 -1.08
C TRP A 87 5.19 11.97 0.05
N ILE A 88 4.94 12.82 1.04
CA ILE A 88 5.75 12.97 2.25
C ILE A 88 4.79 12.92 3.45
N ASN A 89 5.19 12.21 4.51
CA ASN A 89 4.48 12.17 5.78
C ASN A 89 5.02 13.18 6.78
N GLU A 90 4.19 13.56 7.77
CA GLU A 90 4.54 14.48 8.86
C GLU A 90 5.14 15.81 8.37
N VAL A 91 4.49 16.37 7.34
CA VAL A 91 4.96 17.61 6.70
C VAL A 91 4.69 18.80 7.61
N GLU A 92 5.75 19.52 7.93
CA GLU A 92 5.66 20.76 8.70
C GLU A 92 5.00 21.88 7.89
N ILE A 93 3.94 22.49 8.45
CA ILE A 93 3.19 23.57 7.84
C ILE A 93 3.22 24.78 8.78
N PRO A 94 3.95 25.84 8.44
CA PRO A 94 4.03 27.07 9.24
C PRO A 94 2.76 27.93 9.11
N GLY A 95 2.55 28.79 10.09
CA GLY A 95 1.44 29.76 10.11
C GLY A 95 0.16 29.23 10.75
N MET A 96 0.22 28.15 11.49
CA MET A 96 -0.93 27.62 12.23
C MET A 96 -1.33 28.57 13.37
N PRO A 97 -2.64 28.72 13.68
CA PRO A 97 -3.13 29.57 14.77
C PRO A 97 -2.98 28.90 16.15
N ASN A 98 -1.84 28.28 16.41
CA ASN A 98 -1.48 27.68 17.68
C ASN A 98 -0.24 28.37 18.27
N LYS A 99 0.12 28.05 19.52
CA LYS A 99 1.25 28.70 20.21
C LYS A 99 2.60 28.44 19.52
N SER A 100 2.74 27.35 18.82
CA SER A 100 3.97 26.99 18.08
C SER A 100 4.02 27.59 16.67
N GLU A 101 2.90 28.15 16.19
CA GLU A 101 2.71 28.65 14.82
C GLU A 101 3.01 27.60 13.74
N VAL A 102 3.08 26.34 14.13
CA VAL A 102 3.44 25.20 13.28
C VAL A 102 2.45 24.06 13.48
N GLY A 103 2.11 23.38 12.42
CA GLY A 103 1.37 22.11 12.42
C GLY A 103 2.09 21.06 11.58
N PHE A 104 1.66 19.83 11.72
CA PHE A 104 2.19 18.70 10.94
C PHE A 104 1.03 18.01 10.24
N ALA A 105 1.03 18.06 8.91
CA ALA A 105 0.07 17.31 8.12
C ALA A 105 0.53 15.84 8.06
N ASP A 106 -0.41 14.91 8.28
CA ASP A 106 -0.07 13.48 8.25
C ASP A 106 0.54 13.07 6.91
N TYR A 107 -0.03 13.55 5.79
CA TYR A 107 0.54 13.39 4.44
C TYR A 107 0.26 14.61 3.57
N VAL A 108 1.22 14.93 2.71
CA VAL A 108 1.03 15.83 1.58
C VAL A 108 1.47 15.12 0.31
N LEU A 109 0.59 15.09 -0.70
CA LEU A 109 0.87 14.56 -2.01
C LEU A 109 1.29 15.69 -2.94
N TYR A 110 2.26 15.42 -3.79
CA TYR A 110 2.87 16.40 -4.67
C TYR A 110 2.78 15.99 -6.14
N ASP A 111 2.78 16.97 -7.01
CA ASP A 111 2.97 16.76 -8.45
C ASP A 111 4.47 16.74 -8.83
N ASP A 112 4.75 16.47 -10.11
CA ASP A 112 6.13 16.41 -10.65
C ASP A 112 6.93 17.72 -10.47
N MET A 113 6.24 18.85 -10.24
CA MET A 113 6.85 20.15 -9.94
C MET A 113 6.94 20.40 -8.43
N HIS A 114 6.72 19.38 -7.62
CA HIS A 114 6.72 19.44 -6.16
C HIS A 114 5.72 20.47 -5.58
N ARG A 115 4.57 20.62 -6.24
CA ARG A 115 3.47 21.45 -5.76
C ARG A 115 2.43 20.55 -5.08
N PRO A 116 1.86 20.96 -3.93
CA PRO A 116 0.89 20.14 -3.21
C PRO A 116 -0.38 19.93 -4.01
N LEU A 117 -0.74 18.66 -4.22
CA LEU A 117 -1.98 18.18 -4.84
C LEU A 117 -3.06 17.90 -3.82
N ALA A 118 -2.67 17.25 -2.72
CA ALA A 118 -3.60 16.85 -1.69
C ALA A 118 -2.95 16.87 -0.30
N VAL A 119 -3.78 17.04 0.72
CA VAL A 119 -3.47 16.84 2.14
C VAL A 119 -4.33 15.69 2.64
N ILE A 120 -3.73 14.74 3.33
CA ILE A 120 -4.46 13.63 3.97
C ILE A 120 -4.29 13.78 5.49
N GLU A 121 -5.41 13.81 6.19
CA GLU A 121 -5.47 13.77 7.65
C GLU A 121 -6.00 12.41 8.09
N ALA A 122 -5.21 11.70 8.86
CA ALA A 122 -5.51 10.36 9.36
C ALA A 122 -6.09 10.41 10.77
N LYS A 123 -6.97 9.47 11.07
CA LYS A 123 -7.50 9.24 12.42
C LYS A 123 -7.42 7.77 12.76
N ARG A 124 -7.52 7.44 14.05
CA ARG A 124 -7.63 6.05 14.51
C ARG A 124 -8.82 5.37 13.85
N THR A 125 -8.73 4.08 13.62
CA THR A 125 -9.78 3.29 12.94
C THR A 125 -11.17 3.38 13.59
N CYS A 126 -11.23 3.60 14.90
CA CYS A 126 -12.48 3.74 15.67
C CYS A 126 -12.98 5.22 15.80
N VAL A 127 -12.26 6.19 15.24
CA VAL A 127 -12.57 7.61 15.36
C VAL A 127 -13.25 8.13 14.10
N ASP A 128 -14.26 8.98 14.28
CA ASP A 128 -14.92 9.68 13.16
C ASP A 128 -13.91 10.59 12.45
N VAL A 129 -13.78 10.38 11.16
CA VAL A 129 -12.86 11.14 10.29
C VAL A 129 -13.12 12.63 10.30
N SER A 130 -14.35 13.06 10.55
CA SER A 130 -14.74 14.48 10.61
C SER A 130 -14.02 15.27 11.69
N LYS A 131 -13.47 14.62 12.72
CA LYS A 131 -12.69 15.26 13.77
C LYS A 131 -11.41 15.94 13.28
N GLY A 132 -10.80 15.44 12.17
CA GLY A 132 -9.64 16.05 11.53
C GLY A 132 -9.97 17.21 10.57
N ARG A 133 -11.25 17.44 10.26
CA ARG A 133 -11.68 18.36 9.20
C ARG A 133 -11.13 19.77 9.32
N GLN A 134 -11.25 20.36 10.49
CA GLN A 134 -10.82 21.74 10.70
C GLN A 134 -9.32 21.90 10.52
N GLN A 135 -8.56 20.97 11.07
CA GLN A 135 -7.09 20.93 10.98
C GLN A 135 -6.63 20.77 9.53
N ALA A 136 -7.18 19.79 8.82
CA ALA A 136 -6.84 19.54 7.43
C ALA A 136 -7.20 20.71 6.49
N LYS A 137 -8.33 21.39 6.74
CA LYS A 137 -8.70 22.63 6.01
C LYS A 137 -7.71 23.76 6.25
N LEU A 138 -7.27 23.98 7.50
CA LEU A 138 -6.25 24.96 7.82
C LEU A 138 -4.94 24.68 7.09
N TYR A 139 -4.51 23.43 7.03
CA TYR A 139 -3.32 23.04 6.26
C TYR A 139 -3.48 23.37 4.77
N ALA A 140 -4.63 23.03 4.18
CA ALA A 140 -4.91 23.36 2.78
C ALA A 140 -4.93 24.88 2.53
N ASP A 141 -5.50 25.67 3.44
CA ASP A 141 -5.54 27.15 3.35
C ASP A 141 -4.12 27.76 3.40
N LEU A 142 -3.25 27.22 4.25
CA LEU A 142 -1.86 27.68 4.37
C LEU A 142 -1.02 27.29 3.15
N LEU A 143 -1.18 26.07 2.66
CA LEU A 143 -0.52 25.62 1.43
C LEU A 143 -0.99 26.42 0.21
N GLU A 144 -2.28 26.73 0.12
CA GLU A 144 -2.82 27.59 -0.94
C GLU A 144 -2.20 28.99 -0.95
N LYS A 145 -2.00 29.59 0.23
CA LYS A 145 -1.33 30.90 0.34
C LYS A 145 0.10 30.85 -0.21
N THR A 146 0.81 29.75 0.05
CA THR A 146 2.21 29.58 -0.35
C THR A 146 2.33 29.22 -1.85
N TYR A 147 1.57 28.24 -2.30
CA TYR A 147 1.70 27.66 -3.64
C TYR A 147 0.70 28.21 -4.66
N LYS A 148 -0.23 29.11 -4.25
CA LYS A 148 -1.28 29.70 -5.09
C LYS A 148 -2.21 28.67 -5.72
N ARG A 149 -2.27 27.47 -5.16
CA ARG A 149 -3.13 26.37 -5.55
C ARG A 149 -3.61 25.66 -4.28
N ARG A 150 -4.92 25.51 -4.17
CA ARG A 150 -5.54 24.80 -3.05
C ARG A 150 -5.40 23.30 -3.27
N PRO A 151 -4.75 22.56 -2.34
CA PRO A 151 -4.75 21.12 -2.39
C PRO A 151 -6.13 20.56 -2.01
N VAL A 152 -6.46 19.39 -2.55
CA VAL A 152 -7.62 18.60 -2.12
C VAL A 152 -7.37 18.05 -0.72
N VAL A 153 -8.40 17.99 0.12
CA VAL A 153 -8.30 17.45 1.46
C VAL A 153 -8.94 16.07 1.50
N PHE A 154 -8.20 15.10 2.01
CA PHE A 154 -8.71 13.78 2.36
C PHE A 154 -8.71 13.60 3.87
N LEU A 155 -9.81 13.06 4.40
CA LEU A 155 -9.95 12.66 5.80
C LEU A 155 -10.15 11.15 5.81
N THR A 156 -9.33 10.41 6.56
CA THR A 156 -9.45 8.96 6.56
C THR A 156 -9.13 8.35 7.92
N ASN A 157 -9.77 7.21 8.22
CA ASN A 157 -9.43 6.35 9.36
C ASN A 157 -9.07 4.92 8.89
N GLY A 158 -8.75 4.78 7.60
CA GLY A 158 -8.45 3.50 6.96
C GLY A 158 -9.68 2.79 6.38
N PHE A 159 -10.89 3.06 6.88
CA PHE A 159 -12.15 2.44 6.43
C PHE A 159 -13.13 3.44 5.82
N ASP A 160 -13.20 4.62 6.42
CA ASP A 160 -13.99 5.74 5.89
C ASP A 160 -13.05 6.80 5.37
N THR A 161 -13.21 7.18 4.10
CA THR A 161 -12.43 8.23 3.47
C THR A 161 -13.37 9.25 2.89
N ARG A 162 -13.15 10.52 3.22
CA ARG A 162 -13.92 11.66 2.73
C ARG A 162 -13.02 12.62 1.97
N ILE A 163 -13.57 13.21 0.92
CA ILE A 163 -12.90 14.22 0.09
C ILE A 163 -13.57 15.57 0.24
N ILE A 164 -12.75 16.61 0.34
CA ILE A 164 -13.15 18.01 0.36
C ILE A 164 -12.27 18.72 -0.67
N ASP A 165 -12.85 19.05 -1.82
CA ASP A 165 -12.15 19.70 -2.94
C ASP A 165 -12.42 21.22 -3.04
N GLY A 166 -13.26 21.75 -2.19
CA GLY A 166 -13.64 23.17 -2.15
C GLY A 166 -14.65 23.60 -3.21
N GLN A 167 -14.92 22.78 -4.22
CA GLN A 167 -15.87 23.07 -5.31
C GLN A 167 -17.21 22.36 -5.09
N TYR A 168 -17.17 21.17 -4.51
CA TYR A 168 -18.35 20.34 -4.25
C TYR A 168 -18.53 20.09 -2.76
N PRO A 169 -19.75 19.73 -2.31
CA PRO A 169 -19.98 19.28 -0.94
C PRO A 169 -19.09 18.10 -0.59
N GLU A 170 -18.69 18.03 0.69
CA GLU A 170 -17.94 16.89 1.20
C GLU A 170 -18.66 15.57 0.88
N ARG A 171 -17.93 14.61 0.37
CA ARG A 171 -18.46 13.30 -0.05
C ARG A 171 -17.58 12.17 0.44
N LYS A 172 -18.22 11.03 0.67
CA LYS A 172 -17.53 9.79 0.98
C LYS A 172 -16.92 9.22 -0.30
N CYS A 173 -15.65 8.83 -0.22
CA CYS A 173 -15.03 8.06 -1.29
C CYS A 173 -15.47 6.61 -1.15
N SER A 174 -16.16 6.07 -2.15
CA SER A 174 -16.37 4.63 -2.25
C SER A 174 -15.05 4.02 -2.71
N VAL A 175 -14.46 3.19 -1.88
CA VAL A 175 -13.39 2.31 -2.33
C VAL A 175 -14.06 1.27 -3.22
N ILE A 176 -13.71 1.29 -4.49
CA ILE A 176 -14.18 0.29 -5.47
C ILE A 176 -13.37 -0.99 -5.26
#